data_cc6b3cd97d78beae31cce8acc1c0bded
#
_entry.id   cc6b3cd97d78beae31cce8acc1c0bded
#
_cell.length_a   1.000
_cell.length_b   1.000
_cell.length_c   1.000
_cell.angle_alpha   90.00
_cell.angle_beta   90.00
_cell.angle_gamma   90.00
#
_symmetry.space_group_name_H-M   'P 1'
#
loop_
_entity.id
_entity.type
_entity.pdbx_description
1 polymer ?
#
loop_
_entity_poly.entity_id
_entity_poly.type
_entity_poly.pdbx_seq_one_letter_code
_entity_poly.pdbx_strand_id
1 'polypeptide(L)'
;HQISAMMADDFQNLGIGHSQDAPLQADIWWDPDSNWWETTSLDSDRNGIHDSLQNEEGRVNVGLSYSRTVMKSDIDFLLSIGYNVSVQLPVVNALLIGDVDASDVWNLSKVEGVIMVERYGSVVFYGDVQTPAVKARNSTEYPIGAWDLGVSGEGINIAMVDTGVDNEHPGLNGKFVAGYDAVCFVHSDPQCILAGGRQDDGSFDPDDGNQHGTACMGMASANGIDADGTQTDYYGAAPESMLVDVRIGTDVGAGPFENYLLEQEFYESAMNGLQWILDHRDDAWPGVSEQNHGIDIISLSWGITSHEGGGSDGSDMH
;
A
#
# COMPACT_ATOMS: atom_id res chain seq x y z
N HIS A 1 19.27 -13.39 -4.12
CA HIS A 1 19.30 -14.41 -5.20
C HIS A 1 18.31 -15.56 -4.98
N GLN A 2 18.27 -16.21 -3.80
CA GLN A 2 17.32 -17.31 -3.56
C GLN A 2 15.86 -16.85 -3.43
N ILE A 3 15.61 -15.66 -2.87
CA ILE A 3 14.26 -15.12 -2.71
C ILE A 3 13.64 -14.75 -4.08
N SER A 4 14.44 -14.18 -4.98
CA SER A 4 13.96 -13.89 -6.35
C SER A 4 13.66 -15.17 -7.14
N ALA A 5 14.45 -16.25 -6.94
CA ALA A 5 14.22 -17.56 -7.56
C ALA A 5 12.90 -18.19 -7.12
N MET A 6 12.65 -18.21 -5.83
CA MET A 6 11.39 -18.72 -5.30
C MET A 6 10.17 -17.96 -5.83
N MET A 7 10.26 -16.60 -5.91
CA MET A 7 9.14 -15.80 -6.41
C MET A 7 8.81 -16.07 -7.89
N ALA A 8 9.80 -16.32 -8.75
CA ALA A 8 9.55 -16.58 -10.17
C ALA A 8 8.89 -17.96 -10.40
N ASP A 9 9.31 -18.98 -9.68
CA ASP A 9 8.70 -20.31 -9.75
C ASP A 9 7.29 -20.33 -9.16
N ASP A 10 7.03 -19.57 -8.09
CA ASP A 10 5.71 -19.45 -7.49
C ASP A 10 4.72 -18.71 -8.40
N PHE A 11 5.15 -17.67 -9.10
CA PHE A 11 4.30 -16.96 -10.06
C PHE A 11 3.92 -17.83 -11.27
N GLN A 12 4.80 -18.71 -11.74
CA GLN A 12 4.48 -19.64 -12.81
C GLN A 12 3.49 -20.71 -12.36
N ASN A 13 3.57 -21.15 -11.11
CA ASN A 13 2.68 -22.17 -10.55
C ASN A 13 1.29 -21.64 -10.19
N LEU A 14 1.14 -20.34 -9.91
CA LEU A 14 -0.15 -19.73 -9.58
C LEU A 14 -1.04 -19.47 -10.80
N GLY A 15 -0.58 -19.76 -12.03
CA GLY A 15 -1.38 -19.56 -13.24
C GLY A 15 -1.81 -18.11 -13.46
N ILE A 16 -1.13 -17.16 -12.82
CA ILE A 16 -1.32 -15.73 -13.06
C ILE A 16 -0.73 -15.48 -14.45
N GLY A 17 -1.62 -15.49 -15.45
CA GLY A 17 -1.28 -15.47 -16.84
C GLY A 17 -0.50 -14.21 -17.20
N HIS A 18 0.79 -14.37 -17.29
CA HIS A 18 1.55 -13.53 -18.16
C HIS A 18 1.14 -13.88 -19.59
N SER A 19 0.71 -12.90 -20.37
CA SER A 19 0.51 -13.12 -21.79
C SER A 19 1.81 -13.69 -22.34
N GLN A 20 1.74 -14.85 -22.99
CA GLN A 20 2.91 -15.52 -23.56
C GLN A 20 3.61 -14.68 -24.65
N ASP A 21 3.02 -13.54 -25.02
CA ASP A 21 3.47 -12.65 -26.09
C ASP A 21 4.28 -11.45 -25.60
N ALA A 22 4.37 -11.21 -24.30
CA ALA A 22 5.30 -10.25 -23.74
C ALA A 22 6.59 -10.99 -23.34
N PRO A 23 7.74 -10.74 -23.99
CA PRO A 23 9.00 -11.24 -23.46
C PRO A 23 9.13 -10.62 -22.06
N LEU A 24 9.03 -11.48 -21.05
CA LEU A 24 9.28 -11.07 -19.68
C LEU A 24 10.70 -10.51 -19.66
N GLN A 25 10.85 -9.24 -19.33
CA GLN A 25 12.17 -8.75 -18.91
C GLN A 25 12.72 -9.58 -17.74
N ALA A 26 11.93 -10.47 -17.16
CA ALA A 26 12.34 -11.44 -16.17
C ALA A 26 13.54 -12.31 -16.63
N ASP A 27 13.64 -12.64 -17.91
CA ASP A 27 14.80 -13.39 -18.41
C ASP A 27 16.11 -12.58 -18.30
N ILE A 28 16.03 -11.25 -18.29
CA ILE A 28 17.18 -10.36 -18.07
C ILE A 28 17.54 -10.27 -16.58
N TRP A 29 16.53 -10.39 -15.70
CA TRP A 29 16.70 -10.36 -14.24
C TRP A 29 17.23 -11.69 -13.69
N TRP A 30 17.24 -12.71 -14.50
CA TRP A 30 17.36 -14.08 -14.05
C TRP A 30 18.61 -14.81 -14.52
N ASP A 31 19.58 -14.14 -15.08
CA ASP A 31 20.88 -14.77 -15.28
C ASP A 31 21.60 -14.87 -13.92
N PRO A 32 21.66 -16.07 -13.29
CA PRO A 32 22.32 -16.23 -12.00
C PRO A 32 23.81 -15.92 -12.03
N ASP A 33 24.40 -15.87 -13.23
CA ASP A 33 25.82 -15.62 -13.45
C ASP A 33 26.09 -14.14 -13.79
N SER A 34 25.06 -13.29 -14.01
CA SER A 34 25.23 -11.87 -14.27
C SER A 34 24.89 -11.01 -13.05
N ASN A 35 25.62 -9.94 -12.90
CA ASN A 35 25.28 -8.91 -11.94
C ASN A 35 24.15 -8.03 -12.48
N TRP A 36 23.15 -7.70 -11.66
CA TRP A 36 21.96 -6.92 -12.10
C TRP A 36 22.34 -5.59 -12.76
N TRP A 37 23.39 -4.94 -12.30
CA TRP A 37 23.85 -3.66 -12.85
C TRP A 37 24.53 -3.77 -14.22
N GLU A 38 24.94 -4.98 -14.62
CA GLU A 38 25.51 -5.25 -15.94
C GLU A 38 24.43 -5.50 -16.99
N THR A 39 23.23 -5.85 -16.57
CA THR A 39 22.12 -6.22 -17.44
C THR A 39 20.91 -5.30 -17.35
N THR A 40 20.88 -4.39 -16.37
CA THR A 40 19.75 -3.47 -16.17
C THR A 40 19.49 -2.59 -17.41
N SER A 41 18.23 -2.35 -17.73
CA SER A 41 17.82 -1.40 -18.76
C SER A 41 17.87 0.06 -18.30
N LEU A 42 18.15 0.30 -17.02
CA LEU A 42 18.21 1.63 -16.43
C LEU A 42 19.52 2.40 -16.72
N ASP A 43 20.53 1.71 -17.20
CA ASP A 43 21.83 2.23 -17.61
C ASP A 43 22.16 1.66 -19.01
N SER A 44 21.66 2.31 -20.05
CA SER A 44 21.71 1.81 -21.42
C SER A 44 23.12 1.83 -22.03
N ASP A 45 23.97 2.76 -21.61
CA ASP A 45 25.36 2.92 -22.08
C ASP A 45 26.41 2.28 -21.16
N ARG A 46 25.97 1.62 -20.07
CA ARG A 46 26.83 0.88 -19.14
C ARG A 46 27.91 1.74 -18.47
N ASN A 47 27.60 2.98 -18.18
CA ASN A 47 28.54 3.89 -17.52
C ASN A 47 28.46 3.90 -15.99
N GLY A 48 27.51 3.17 -15.40
CA GLY A 48 27.24 3.10 -13.97
C GLY A 48 26.39 4.27 -13.47
N ILE A 49 25.67 4.94 -14.37
CA ILE A 49 24.77 6.04 -14.04
C ILE A 49 23.41 5.77 -14.68
N HIS A 50 22.36 5.82 -13.89
CA HIS A 50 21.00 5.68 -14.38
C HIS A 50 20.70 6.74 -15.46
N ASP A 51 20.12 6.31 -16.57
CA ASP A 51 19.83 7.15 -17.74
C ASP A 51 19.05 8.45 -17.42
N SER A 52 18.20 8.41 -16.38
CA SER A 52 17.46 9.61 -15.93
C SER A 52 18.35 10.73 -15.36
N LEU A 53 19.63 10.45 -15.08
CA LEU A 53 20.60 11.44 -14.59
C LEU A 53 21.47 12.01 -15.70
N GLN A 54 21.42 11.45 -16.92
CA GLN A 54 22.34 11.80 -18.03
C GLN A 54 22.05 13.17 -18.58
N ASN A 55 21.32 13.97 -18.37
CA ASN A 55 21.16 15.35 -18.90
C ASN A 55 20.53 16.28 -17.85
N GLU A 56 20.64 15.87 -16.58
CA GLU A 56 20.15 16.69 -15.49
C GLU A 56 21.06 17.88 -15.26
N GLU A 57 20.48 18.99 -14.88
CA GLU A 57 21.16 20.22 -14.51
C GLU A 57 20.72 20.62 -13.08
N GLY A 58 21.61 21.37 -12.40
CA GLY A 58 21.33 21.86 -11.07
C GLY A 58 21.55 20.80 -9.98
N ARG A 59 20.62 20.70 -9.04
CA ARG A 59 20.78 19.84 -7.86
C ARG A 59 19.86 18.60 -7.97
N VAL A 60 20.44 17.45 -7.63
CA VAL A 60 19.75 16.16 -7.69
C VAL A 60 19.95 15.37 -6.39
N ASN A 61 19.04 14.47 -6.11
CA ASN A 61 19.18 13.47 -5.05
C ASN A 61 19.57 12.15 -5.67
N VAL A 62 20.63 11.52 -5.17
CA VAL A 62 21.18 10.29 -5.74
C VAL A 62 21.36 9.18 -4.71
N GLY A 63 21.11 7.95 -5.15
CA GLY A 63 21.48 6.72 -4.47
C GLY A 63 22.77 6.17 -5.05
N LEU A 64 23.70 5.76 -4.20
CA LEU A 64 24.92 5.07 -4.56
C LEU A 64 24.79 3.61 -4.18
N SER A 65 24.68 2.71 -5.15
CA SER A 65 24.67 1.27 -4.95
C SER A 65 26.09 0.72 -5.01
N TYR A 66 26.46 -0.13 -4.05
CA TYR A 66 27.78 -0.71 -3.91
C TYR A 66 27.77 -2.20 -4.24
N SER A 67 28.85 -2.69 -4.88
CA SER A 67 29.05 -4.12 -5.15
C SER A 67 29.40 -4.94 -3.89
N ARG A 68 29.61 -4.29 -2.77
CA ARG A 68 30.01 -4.85 -1.48
C ARG A 68 29.25 -4.17 -0.35
N THR A 69 29.35 -4.73 0.84
CA THR A 69 28.83 -4.07 2.05
C THR A 69 29.44 -2.68 2.21
N VAL A 70 28.58 -1.70 2.43
CA VAL A 70 28.97 -0.32 2.72
C VAL A 70 29.68 -0.27 4.07
N MET A 71 30.82 0.40 4.11
CA MET A 71 31.63 0.57 5.30
C MET A 71 31.61 2.01 5.79
N LYS A 72 31.98 2.20 7.06
CA LYS A 72 32.11 3.56 7.62
C LYS A 72 33.11 4.43 6.82
N SER A 73 34.15 3.83 6.26
CA SER A 73 35.15 4.54 5.43
C SER A 73 34.54 5.14 4.16
N ASP A 74 33.50 4.52 3.60
CA ASP A 74 32.81 5.05 2.42
C ASP A 74 32.04 6.32 2.78
N ILE A 75 31.38 6.31 3.94
CA ILE A 75 30.66 7.48 4.47
C ILE A 75 31.65 8.61 4.81
N ASP A 76 32.74 8.29 5.50
CA ASP A 76 33.78 9.26 5.86
C ASP A 76 34.42 9.87 4.60
N PHE A 77 34.62 9.07 3.55
CA PHE A 77 35.11 9.55 2.26
C PHE A 77 34.17 10.54 1.60
N LEU A 78 32.86 10.18 1.49
CA LEU A 78 31.85 11.05 0.91
C LEU A 78 31.76 12.38 1.66
N LEU A 79 31.79 12.33 3.00
CA LEU A 79 31.81 13.52 3.84
C LEU A 79 33.07 14.37 3.57
N SER A 80 34.24 13.74 3.37
CA SER A 80 35.51 14.44 3.11
C SER A 80 35.52 15.22 1.79
N ILE A 81 34.68 14.78 0.82
CA ILE A 81 34.53 15.45 -0.48
C ILE A 81 33.27 16.35 -0.54
N GLY A 82 32.61 16.54 0.59
CA GLY A 82 31.55 17.54 0.77
C GLY A 82 30.13 17.00 0.70
N TYR A 83 29.92 15.69 0.66
CA TYR A 83 28.59 15.08 0.60
C TYR A 83 28.19 14.42 1.92
N ASN A 84 27.02 14.79 2.42
CA ASN A 84 26.42 14.15 3.59
C ASN A 84 25.51 12.99 3.15
N VAL A 85 25.74 11.82 3.75
CA VAL A 85 24.84 10.68 3.59
C VAL A 85 23.56 10.94 4.39
N SER A 86 22.43 11.00 3.70
CA SER A 86 21.11 11.21 4.29
C SER A 86 20.54 9.93 4.89
N VAL A 87 20.70 8.81 4.17
CA VAL A 87 20.20 7.49 4.59
C VAL A 87 21.19 6.40 4.23
N GLN A 88 21.32 5.43 5.13
CA GLN A 88 22.08 4.20 4.90
C GLN A 88 21.11 3.05 4.71
N LEU A 89 21.28 2.26 3.64
CA LEU A 89 20.46 1.12 3.28
C LEU A 89 21.30 -0.17 3.27
N PRO A 90 21.65 -0.74 4.45
CA PRO A 90 22.58 -1.88 4.55
C PRO A 90 22.08 -3.13 3.82
N VAL A 91 20.76 -3.34 3.77
CA VAL A 91 20.16 -4.53 3.15
C VAL A 91 20.45 -4.61 1.65
N VAL A 92 20.52 -3.45 0.99
CA VAL A 92 20.77 -3.35 -0.45
C VAL A 92 22.14 -2.75 -0.78
N ASN A 93 23.00 -2.58 0.22
CA ASN A 93 24.33 -2.01 0.08
C ASN A 93 24.34 -0.64 -0.62
N ALA A 94 23.44 0.26 -0.18
CA ALA A 94 23.30 1.57 -0.81
C ALA A 94 23.34 2.72 0.21
N LEU A 95 23.74 3.90 -0.28
CA LEU A 95 23.72 5.17 0.45
C LEU A 95 22.89 6.19 -0.33
N LEU A 96 22.05 6.96 0.36
CA LEU A 96 21.31 8.07 -0.24
C LEU A 96 22.01 9.39 0.13
N ILE A 97 22.21 10.23 -0.88
CA ILE A 97 22.84 11.55 -0.77
C ILE A 97 21.90 12.59 -1.37
N GLY A 98 21.52 13.57 -0.58
CA GLY A 98 20.74 14.70 -1.05
C GLY A 98 21.59 15.86 -1.56
N ASP A 99 20.97 16.70 -2.40
CA ASP A 99 21.50 17.99 -2.80
C ASP A 99 22.90 17.90 -3.48
N VAL A 100 23.06 16.96 -4.40
CA VAL A 100 24.28 16.76 -5.22
C VAL A 100 24.18 17.65 -6.45
N ASP A 101 25.28 18.31 -6.83
CA ASP A 101 25.36 18.96 -8.13
C ASP A 101 25.35 17.92 -9.25
N ALA A 102 24.46 18.05 -10.24
CA ALA A 102 24.35 17.09 -11.33
C ALA A 102 25.68 16.88 -12.09
N SER A 103 26.54 17.89 -12.15
CA SER A 103 27.87 17.78 -12.75
C SER A 103 28.82 16.83 -12.00
N ASP A 104 28.54 16.52 -10.73
CA ASP A 104 29.36 15.65 -9.90
C ASP A 104 28.93 14.18 -9.95
N VAL A 105 27.79 13.87 -10.56
CA VAL A 105 27.25 12.49 -10.67
C VAL A 105 28.29 11.55 -11.31
N TRP A 106 28.99 12.02 -12.35
CA TRP A 106 30.07 11.26 -12.97
C TRP A 106 31.21 10.94 -12.01
N ASN A 107 31.59 11.88 -11.15
CA ASN A 107 32.65 11.66 -10.17
C ASN A 107 32.20 10.65 -9.10
N LEU A 108 30.94 10.72 -8.69
CA LEU A 108 30.34 9.77 -7.74
C LEU A 108 30.29 8.34 -8.30
N SER A 109 30.05 8.16 -9.60
CA SER A 109 30.09 6.82 -10.22
C SER A 109 31.48 6.20 -10.26
N LYS A 110 32.54 6.97 -10.01
CA LYS A 110 33.94 6.48 -9.95
C LYS A 110 34.44 6.27 -8.52
N VAL A 111 33.58 6.45 -7.53
CA VAL A 111 33.92 6.15 -6.14
C VAL A 111 34.13 4.64 -5.99
N GLU A 112 35.17 4.25 -5.26
CA GLU A 112 35.52 2.84 -5.09
C GLU A 112 34.35 2.02 -4.51
N GLY A 113 34.01 0.96 -5.20
CA GLY A 113 32.91 0.05 -4.83
C GLY A 113 31.53 0.47 -5.32
N VAL A 114 31.34 1.69 -5.81
CA VAL A 114 30.09 2.12 -6.44
C VAL A 114 29.92 1.43 -7.79
N ILE A 115 28.78 0.86 -8.02
CA ILE A 115 28.41 0.14 -9.24
C ILE A 115 27.29 0.86 -10.02
N MET A 116 26.47 1.64 -9.32
CA MET A 116 25.38 2.39 -9.92
C MET A 116 25.14 3.68 -9.14
N VAL A 117 24.93 4.77 -9.85
CA VAL A 117 24.37 6.01 -9.32
C VAL A 117 22.96 6.14 -9.86
N GLU A 118 21.98 6.12 -8.96
CA GLU A 118 20.56 6.19 -9.29
C GLU A 118 19.96 7.51 -8.81
N ARG A 119 18.93 7.98 -9.50
CA ARG A 119 18.14 9.11 -9.01
C ARG A 119 17.15 8.59 -7.98
N TYR A 120 17.11 9.17 -6.79
CA TYR A 120 15.92 9.07 -5.96
C TYR A 120 15.23 10.44 -5.93
N GLY A 121 13.95 10.41 -6.21
CA GLY A 121 13.14 11.63 -6.29
C GLY A 121 12.13 11.72 -5.16
N SER A 122 11.26 12.71 -5.27
CA SER A 122 10.07 12.78 -4.44
C SER A 122 9.23 11.52 -4.62
N VAL A 123 8.74 10.99 -3.52
CA VAL A 123 7.73 9.93 -3.55
C VAL A 123 6.48 10.53 -4.19
N VAL A 124 6.04 9.93 -5.28
CA VAL A 124 4.75 10.24 -5.89
C VAL A 124 3.80 9.11 -5.49
N PHE A 125 2.72 9.46 -4.84
CA PHE A 125 1.66 8.51 -4.53
C PHE A 125 0.81 8.32 -5.79
N TYR A 126 0.84 7.11 -6.36
CA TYR A 126 0.12 6.78 -7.61
C TYR A 126 -1.35 6.38 -7.35
N GLY A 127 -2.06 7.14 -6.52
CA GLY A 127 -3.50 6.94 -6.36
C GLY A 127 -4.31 7.15 -7.64
N ASP A 128 -3.77 7.91 -8.58
CA ASP A 128 -4.35 8.19 -9.90
C ASP A 128 -4.19 7.05 -10.91
N VAL A 129 -3.24 6.14 -10.71
CA VAL A 129 -2.96 5.04 -11.64
C VAL A 129 -3.58 3.70 -11.24
N GLN A 130 -4.02 3.53 -9.98
CA GLN A 130 -4.57 2.26 -9.53
C GLN A 130 -5.86 1.88 -10.28
N THR A 131 -6.77 2.83 -10.46
CA THR A 131 -8.07 2.57 -11.11
C THR A 131 -7.92 2.23 -12.60
N PRO A 132 -7.03 2.86 -13.40
CA PRO A 132 -6.66 2.36 -14.71
C PRO A 132 -5.97 0.99 -14.68
N ALA A 133 -5.07 0.75 -13.72
CA ALA A 133 -4.31 -0.50 -13.63
C ALA A 133 -5.21 -1.72 -13.38
N VAL A 134 -6.24 -1.58 -12.54
CA VAL A 134 -7.24 -2.64 -12.29
C VAL A 134 -8.41 -2.61 -13.28
N LYS A 135 -8.36 -1.74 -14.30
CA LYS A 135 -9.40 -1.58 -15.34
C LYS A 135 -10.77 -1.12 -14.80
N ALA A 136 -10.80 -0.50 -13.66
CA ALA A 136 -11.99 0.19 -13.18
C ALA A 136 -12.27 1.42 -14.06
N ARG A 137 -11.27 2.27 -14.27
CA ARG A 137 -11.27 3.40 -15.20
C ARG A 137 -10.54 3.04 -16.51
N ASN A 138 -10.91 3.64 -17.61
CA ASN A 138 -10.22 3.45 -18.90
C ASN A 138 -8.78 4.01 -18.87
N SER A 139 -7.96 3.50 -19.77
CA SER A 139 -6.60 3.96 -20.02
C SER A 139 -6.28 3.88 -21.51
N THR A 140 -5.08 4.33 -21.88
CA THR A 140 -4.61 4.21 -23.28
C THR A 140 -4.54 2.74 -23.71
N GLU A 141 -4.12 1.85 -22.82
CA GLU A 141 -3.98 0.41 -23.08
C GLU A 141 -5.33 -0.32 -23.00
N TYR A 142 -6.23 0.18 -22.17
CA TYR A 142 -7.57 -0.39 -21.95
C TYR A 142 -8.61 0.72 -22.11
N PRO A 143 -9.07 0.99 -23.33
CA PRO A 143 -9.94 2.13 -23.61
C PRO A 143 -11.37 1.99 -23.08
N ILE A 144 -11.72 0.83 -22.50
CA ILE A 144 -13.01 0.57 -21.85
C ILE A 144 -12.72 -0.02 -20.46
N GLY A 145 -13.01 0.74 -19.42
CA GLY A 145 -13.00 0.30 -18.02
C GLY A 145 -14.40 -0.11 -17.53
N ALA A 146 -14.50 -0.60 -16.30
CA ALA A 146 -15.76 -1.00 -15.69
C ALA A 146 -16.75 0.18 -15.62
N TRP A 147 -16.25 1.39 -15.32
CA TRP A 147 -17.10 2.60 -15.24
C TRP A 147 -17.74 2.97 -16.57
N ASP A 148 -17.03 2.76 -17.69
CA ASP A 148 -17.60 2.98 -19.05
C ASP A 148 -18.77 2.02 -19.36
N LEU A 149 -18.83 0.90 -18.61
CA LEU A 149 -19.91 -0.09 -18.69
C LEU A 149 -21.02 0.15 -17.66
N GLY A 150 -20.95 1.25 -16.90
CA GLY A 150 -21.90 1.58 -15.84
C GLY A 150 -21.73 0.78 -14.55
N VAL A 151 -20.53 0.21 -14.31
CA VAL A 151 -20.20 -0.54 -13.11
C VAL A 151 -19.22 0.27 -12.27
N SER A 152 -19.73 0.99 -11.28
CA SER A 152 -19.00 1.95 -10.42
C SER A 152 -19.21 1.72 -8.93
N GLY A 153 -19.99 0.69 -8.55
CA GLY A 153 -20.30 0.33 -7.17
C GLY A 153 -21.63 0.87 -6.64
N GLU A 154 -22.48 1.45 -7.50
CA GLU A 154 -23.82 1.91 -7.08
C GLU A 154 -24.65 0.76 -6.48
N GLY A 155 -25.19 0.99 -5.27
CA GLY A 155 -25.96 -0.01 -4.53
C GLY A 155 -25.14 -1.10 -3.85
N ILE A 156 -23.81 -0.96 -3.77
CA ILE A 156 -22.91 -1.89 -3.10
C ILE A 156 -22.41 -1.28 -1.79
N ASN A 157 -22.51 -2.05 -0.70
CA ASN A 157 -21.96 -1.71 0.61
C ASN A 157 -20.68 -2.52 0.86
N ILE A 158 -19.57 -1.82 1.12
CA ILE A 158 -18.28 -2.42 1.47
C ILE A 158 -18.09 -2.31 2.98
N ALA A 159 -18.03 -3.45 3.68
CA ALA A 159 -17.58 -3.48 5.05
C ALA A 159 -16.04 -3.38 5.08
N MET A 160 -15.53 -2.25 5.53
CA MET A 160 -14.10 -2.05 5.78
C MET A 160 -13.78 -2.53 7.19
N VAL A 161 -13.11 -3.68 7.29
CA VAL A 161 -12.74 -4.30 8.56
C VAL A 161 -11.29 -3.92 8.85
N ASP A 162 -11.08 -2.84 9.59
CA ASP A 162 -9.78 -2.20 9.71
C ASP A 162 -9.65 -1.38 11.02
N THR A 163 -8.87 -0.32 11.04
CA THR A 163 -8.67 0.58 12.19
C THR A 163 -9.80 1.60 12.40
N GLY A 164 -10.87 1.50 11.63
CA GLY A 164 -11.93 2.48 11.48
C GLY A 164 -11.77 3.26 10.16
N VAL A 165 -12.72 4.12 9.84
CA VAL A 165 -12.69 4.99 8.65
C VAL A 165 -13.14 6.39 9.00
N ASP A 166 -12.29 7.40 8.75
CA ASP A 166 -12.67 8.82 8.76
C ASP A 166 -13.60 9.10 7.55
N ASN A 167 -14.90 8.96 7.77
CA ASN A 167 -15.90 9.16 6.74
C ASN A 167 -16.20 10.66 6.49
N GLU A 168 -15.67 11.57 7.30
CA GLU A 168 -15.63 13.01 7.06
C GLU A 168 -14.54 13.40 6.07
N HIS A 169 -13.58 12.51 5.79
CA HIS A 169 -12.60 12.72 4.74
C HIS A 169 -13.30 13.10 3.42
N PRO A 170 -12.91 14.19 2.74
CA PRO A 170 -13.64 14.71 1.58
C PRO A 170 -13.93 13.67 0.50
N GLY A 171 -12.96 12.76 0.25
CA GLY A 171 -13.11 11.66 -0.71
C GLY A 171 -14.09 10.57 -0.29
N LEU A 172 -14.50 10.51 0.97
CA LEU A 172 -15.39 9.50 1.56
C LEU A 172 -16.69 10.09 2.12
N ASN A 173 -16.81 11.40 2.16
CA ASN A 173 -17.95 12.08 2.73
C ASN A 173 -19.27 11.63 2.08
N GLY A 174 -20.23 11.32 2.93
CA GLY A 174 -21.57 10.86 2.55
C GLY A 174 -21.68 9.38 2.18
N LYS A 175 -20.61 8.59 2.42
CA LYS A 175 -20.61 7.15 2.12
C LYS A 175 -21.00 6.25 3.29
N PHE A 176 -20.94 6.74 4.51
CA PHE A 176 -21.28 5.98 5.70
C PHE A 176 -22.76 5.54 5.72
N VAL A 177 -23.01 4.25 5.93
CA VAL A 177 -24.35 3.66 6.08
C VAL A 177 -24.53 2.97 7.41
N ALA A 178 -23.51 2.33 7.95
CA ALA A 178 -23.52 1.68 9.26
C ALA A 178 -22.11 1.53 9.81
N GLY A 179 -21.99 1.36 11.13
CA GLY A 179 -20.69 1.12 11.75
C GLY A 179 -20.78 0.35 13.06
N TYR A 180 -19.66 -0.26 13.41
CA TYR A 180 -19.50 -1.09 14.60
C TYR A 180 -18.05 -1.04 15.11
N ASP A 181 -17.89 -0.80 16.41
CA ASP A 181 -16.57 -0.83 17.06
C ASP A 181 -16.36 -2.12 17.86
N ALA A 182 -15.75 -3.10 17.24
CA ALA A 182 -15.42 -4.37 17.88
C ALA A 182 -14.41 -4.24 19.01
N VAL A 183 -13.49 -3.27 18.95
CA VAL A 183 -12.53 -2.96 20.02
C VAL A 183 -13.26 -2.51 21.27
N CYS A 184 -14.25 -1.65 21.13
CA CYS A 184 -15.10 -1.17 22.22
C CYS A 184 -15.87 -2.30 22.91
N PHE A 185 -16.39 -3.25 22.12
CA PHE A 185 -17.12 -4.39 22.63
C PHE A 185 -16.22 -5.38 23.39
N VAL A 186 -15.11 -5.76 22.79
CA VAL A 186 -14.22 -6.80 23.33
C VAL A 186 -13.39 -6.28 24.49
N HIS A 187 -12.78 -5.09 24.33
CA HIS A 187 -11.78 -4.59 25.27
C HIS A 187 -12.26 -3.48 26.18
N SER A 188 -13.49 -3.06 26.04
CA SER A 188 -14.10 -2.05 26.92
C SER A 188 -13.33 -0.73 26.95
N ASP A 189 -12.92 -0.23 25.78
CA ASP A 189 -12.24 1.06 25.65
C ASP A 189 -13.08 2.16 26.33
N PRO A 190 -12.54 2.84 27.37
CA PRO A 190 -13.31 3.85 28.11
C PRO A 190 -13.72 5.03 27.25
N GLN A 191 -12.93 5.43 26.26
CA GLN A 191 -13.24 6.56 25.37
C GLN A 191 -14.39 6.19 24.43
N CYS A 192 -14.33 5.02 23.83
CA CYS A 192 -15.37 4.50 22.99
C CYS A 192 -16.69 4.30 23.79
N ILE A 193 -16.62 3.74 25.00
CA ILE A 193 -17.83 3.56 25.86
C ILE A 193 -18.47 4.91 26.18
N LEU A 194 -17.67 5.93 26.50
CA LEU A 194 -18.18 7.29 26.75
C LEU A 194 -18.81 7.95 25.52
N ALA A 195 -18.30 7.64 24.34
CA ALA A 195 -18.85 8.08 23.07
C ALA A 195 -20.11 7.30 22.64
N GLY A 196 -20.47 6.23 23.33
CA GLY A 196 -21.61 5.39 22.98
C GLY A 196 -21.27 4.21 22.05
N GLY A 197 -19.99 3.86 21.92
CA GLY A 197 -19.48 2.87 20.97
C GLY A 197 -19.84 1.41 21.25
N ARG A 198 -20.64 1.13 22.29
CA ARG A 198 -21.23 -0.19 22.53
C ARG A 198 -22.65 -0.35 21.94
N GLN A 199 -22.89 0.26 20.82
CA GLN A 199 -24.09 0.00 20.03
C GLN A 199 -23.78 -1.06 18.99
N ASP A 200 -24.65 -2.05 18.86
CA ASP A 200 -24.52 -3.17 17.93
C ASP A 200 -25.52 -3.12 16.77
N ASP A 201 -26.28 -2.04 16.69
CA ASP A 201 -27.35 -1.84 15.71
C ASP A 201 -26.89 -1.13 14.41
N GLY A 202 -25.57 -0.95 14.25
CA GLY A 202 -24.97 -0.25 13.11
C GLY A 202 -25.04 1.28 13.18
N SER A 203 -25.56 1.84 14.24
CA SER A 203 -25.74 3.31 14.37
C SER A 203 -24.48 4.05 14.86
N PHE A 204 -23.47 3.35 15.34
CA PHE A 204 -22.24 3.96 15.83
C PHE A 204 -21.25 4.16 14.71
N ASP A 205 -20.65 5.34 14.64
CA ASP A 205 -19.57 5.69 13.73
C ASP A 205 -18.23 5.62 14.50
N PRO A 206 -17.39 4.60 14.26
CA PRO A 206 -16.21 4.37 15.07
C PRO A 206 -15.06 5.35 14.83
N ASP A 207 -15.02 5.96 13.64
CA ASP A 207 -13.95 6.86 13.23
C ASP A 207 -12.56 6.18 13.16
N ASP A 208 -11.52 6.87 12.65
CA ASP A 208 -10.19 6.30 12.42
C ASP A 208 -9.05 7.20 12.94
N GLY A 209 -8.52 6.89 14.09
CA GLY A 209 -7.36 7.57 14.66
C GLY A 209 -6.00 7.12 14.09
N ASN A 210 -5.97 6.02 13.31
CA ASN A 210 -4.75 5.45 12.73
C ASN A 210 -4.48 5.89 11.29
N GLN A 211 -5.51 6.13 10.50
CA GLN A 211 -5.50 6.46 9.07
C GLN A 211 -5.37 5.26 8.11
N HIS A 212 -5.09 4.03 8.59
CA HIS A 212 -4.92 2.86 7.72
C HIS A 212 -6.25 2.46 7.08
N GLY A 213 -7.31 2.29 7.85
CA GLY A 213 -8.64 1.92 7.33
C GLY A 213 -9.21 2.99 6.38
N THR A 214 -8.99 4.27 6.70
CA THR A 214 -9.36 5.38 5.82
C THR A 214 -8.64 5.30 4.47
N ALA A 215 -7.34 5.02 4.47
CA ALA A 215 -6.57 4.85 3.24
C ALA A 215 -7.06 3.64 2.43
N CYS A 216 -7.34 2.50 3.09
CA CYS A 216 -7.87 1.29 2.45
C CYS A 216 -9.25 1.53 1.84
N MET A 217 -10.15 2.20 2.56
CA MET A 217 -11.47 2.57 2.02
C MET A 217 -11.35 3.59 0.88
N GLY A 218 -10.39 4.52 0.96
CA GLY A 218 -10.09 5.45 -0.12
C GLY A 218 -9.72 4.72 -1.42
N MET A 219 -8.88 3.69 -1.34
CA MET A 219 -8.53 2.85 -2.50
C MET A 219 -9.72 2.08 -3.05
N ALA A 220 -10.66 1.69 -2.19
CA ALA A 220 -11.88 0.99 -2.61
C ALA A 220 -12.93 1.93 -3.20
N SER A 221 -13.19 3.08 -2.58
CA SER A 221 -14.41 3.84 -2.83
C SER A 221 -14.27 5.37 -2.90
N ALA A 222 -13.06 5.97 -2.83
CA ALA A 222 -12.96 7.42 -2.89
C ALA A 222 -13.61 8.01 -4.16
N ASN A 223 -14.27 9.16 -4.00
CA ASN A 223 -14.99 9.86 -5.07
C ASN A 223 -14.14 10.91 -5.82
N GLY A 224 -12.84 10.99 -5.53
CA GLY A 224 -11.90 11.91 -6.16
C GLY A 224 -11.96 13.35 -5.65
N ILE A 225 -12.72 13.64 -4.60
CA ILE A 225 -12.76 14.98 -4.00
C ILE A 225 -11.63 15.13 -2.97
N ASP A 226 -10.88 16.17 -3.12
CA ASP A 226 -9.78 16.53 -2.23
C ASP A 226 -10.25 17.52 -1.12
N ALA A 227 -9.35 17.88 -0.18
CA ALA A 227 -9.66 18.67 1.00
C ALA A 227 -10.17 20.08 0.71
N ASP A 228 -9.85 20.66 -0.44
CA ASP A 228 -10.36 21.97 -0.88
C ASP A 228 -11.63 21.88 -1.73
N GLY A 229 -12.17 20.66 -1.91
CA GLY A 229 -13.35 20.38 -2.76
C GLY A 229 -13.02 20.27 -4.24
N THR A 230 -11.74 20.22 -4.62
CA THR A 230 -11.33 20.07 -6.00
C THR A 230 -11.49 18.62 -6.45
N GLN A 231 -11.99 18.41 -7.67
CA GLN A 231 -12.03 17.10 -8.30
C GLN A 231 -10.63 16.73 -8.78
N THR A 232 -10.17 15.56 -8.36
CA THR A 232 -8.87 14.99 -8.67
C THR A 232 -9.01 13.67 -9.42
N ASP A 233 -7.88 13.05 -9.75
CA ASP A 233 -7.83 11.70 -10.31
C ASP A 233 -7.68 10.58 -9.24
N TYR A 234 -7.75 10.94 -7.96
CA TYR A 234 -7.61 10.01 -6.82
C TYR A 234 -8.94 9.36 -6.46
N TYR A 235 -9.35 8.42 -7.30
CA TYR A 235 -10.57 7.64 -7.10
C TYR A 235 -10.29 6.26 -6.52
N GLY A 236 -11.24 5.73 -5.77
CA GLY A 236 -11.34 4.31 -5.50
C GLY A 236 -11.84 3.52 -6.72
N ALA A 237 -11.71 2.20 -6.66
CA ALA A 237 -12.13 1.31 -7.76
C ALA A 237 -13.66 1.34 -7.98
N ALA A 238 -14.43 1.54 -6.92
CA ALA A 238 -15.90 1.57 -6.88
C ALA A 238 -16.41 2.88 -6.25
N PRO A 239 -16.26 4.04 -6.93
CA PRO A 239 -16.49 5.36 -6.32
C PRO A 239 -17.95 5.63 -5.92
N GLU A 240 -18.91 4.83 -6.34
CA GLU A 240 -20.32 4.93 -5.97
C GLU A 240 -20.73 3.93 -4.88
N SER A 241 -19.81 3.08 -4.39
CA SER A 241 -20.08 2.20 -3.26
C SER A 241 -20.14 2.97 -1.93
N MET A 242 -20.84 2.34 -0.96
CA MET A 242 -21.06 2.88 0.37
C MET A 242 -20.19 2.15 1.40
N LEU A 243 -20.07 2.74 2.59
CA LEU A 243 -19.22 2.28 3.68
C LEU A 243 -20.05 1.67 4.81
N VAL A 244 -19.70 0.44 5.20
CA VAL A 244 -20.00 -0.11 6.53
C VAL A 244 -18.66 -0.14 7.29
N ASP A 245 -18.51 0.68 8.32
CA ASP A 245 -17.27 0.80 9.08
C ASP A 245 -17.22 -0.21 10.23
N VAL A 246 -16.28 -1.16 10.17
CA VAL A 246 -16.09 -2.18 11.22
C VAL A 246 -14.68 -2.06 11.81
N ARG A 247 -14.59 -1.30 12.87
CA ARG A 247 -13.32 -1.06 13.55
C ARG A 247 -12.89 -2.26 14.39
N ILE A 248 -11.72 -2.80 14.06
CA ILE A 248 -11.09 -3.93 14.77
C ILE A 248 -9.69 -3.59 15.28
N GLY A 249 -9.08 -2.51 14.84
CA GLY A 249 -7.79 -2.00 15.29
C GLY A 249 -7.92 -0.73 16.11
N THR A 250 -6.86 -0.41 16.86
CA THR A 250 -6.79 0.82 17.66
C THR A 250 -6.12 1.95 16.88
N ASP A 251 -6.08 3.15 17.44
CA ASP A 251 -5.36 4.29 16.88
C ASP A 251 -3.85 4.03 16.74
N VAL A 252 -3.32 3.08 17.50
CA VAL A 252 -1.93 2.63 17.38
C VAL A 252 -1.75 1.64 16.23
N GLY A 253 -2.86 1.05 15.76
CA GLY A 253 -2.87 0.04 14.69
C GLY A 253 -2.35 -1.31 15.18
N ALA A 254 -2.02 -2.19 14.24
CA ALA A 254 -1.29 -3.43 14.45
C ALA A 254 0.10 -3.28 13.83
N GLY A 255 0.99 -2.53 14.46
CA GLY A 255 2.31 -2.21 13.92
C GLY A 255 3.43 -3.10 14.47
N PRO A 256 4.63 -3.05 13.87
CA PRO A 256 5.77 -3.88 14.27
C PRO A 256 6.32 -3.59 15.66
N PHE A 257 5.82 -2.56 16.32
CA PHE A 257 6.20 -2.18 17.69
C PHE A 257 5.17 -2.57 18.74
N GLU A 258 4.08 -3.21 18.33
CA GLU A 258 3.07 -3.68 19.22
C GLU A 258 3.53 -4.93 19.95
N ASN A 259 3.21 -4.97 21.25
CA ASN A 259 3.56 -6.12 22.04
C ASN A 259 2.53 -7.26 21.83
N TYR A 260 2.88 -8.44 22.23
CA TYR A 260 2.11 -9.67 22.06
C TYR A 260 0.65 -9.60 22.54
N LEU A 261 0.33 -8.70 23.46
CA LEU A 261 -1.03 -8.52 23.99
C LEU A 261 -1.94 -7.80 22.96
N LEU A 262 -1.38 -6.88 22.18
CA LEU A 262 -2.13 -6.16 21.15
C LEU A 262 -2.48 -7.05 19.96
N GLU A 263 -1.63 -8.02 19.60
CA GLU A 263 -1.95 -9.01 18.56
C GLU A 263 -3.18 -9.86 18.96
N GLN A 264 -3.26 -10.30 20.21
CA GLN A 264 -4.41 -11.05 20.70
C GLN A 264 -5.66 -10.18 20.72
N GLU A 265 -5.57 -8.96 21.20
CA GLU A 265 -6.69 -8.01 21.25
C GLU A 265 -7.21 -7.71 19.84
N PHE A 266 -6.33 -7.50 18.89
CA PHE A 266 -6.66 -7.31 17.48
C PHE A 266 -7.41 -8.53 16.92
N TYR A 267 -6.90 -9.73 17.16
CA TYR A 267 -7.52 -10.96 16.69
C TYR A 267 -8.93 -11.15 17.27
N GLU A 268 -9.11 -10.95 18.58
CA GLU A 268 -10.42 -11.05 19.23
C GLU A 268 -11.41 -10.03 18.66
N SER A 269 -10.97 -8.79 18.44
CA SER A 269 -11.79 -7.75 17.82
C SER A 269 -12.13 -8.07 16.36
N ALA A 270 -11.17 -8.61 15.60
CA ALA A 270 -11.38 -9.04 14.22
C ALA A 270 -12.46 -10.11 14.12
N MET A 271 -12.37 -11.16 14.95
CA MET A 271 -13.36 -12.24 14.97
C MET A 271 -14.73 -11.75 15.41
N ASN A 272 -14.79 -10.82 16.37
CA ASN A 272 -16.03 -10.21 16.81
C ASN A 272 -16.64 -9.33 15.71
N GLY A 273 -15.85 -8.53 15.01
CA GLY A 273 -16.32 -7.72 13.89
C GLY A 273 -16.85 -8.56 12.72
N LEU A 274 -16.14 -9.64 12.37
CA LEU A 274 -16.63 -10.57 11.35
C LEU A 274 -17.93 -11.26 11.74
N GLN A 275 -18.09 -11.62 13.02
CA GLN A 275 -19.35 -12.18 13.50
C GLN A 275 -20.49 -11.16 13.40
N TRP A 276 -20.24 -9.91 13.79
CA TRP A 276 -21.22 -8.84 13.64
C TRP A 276 -21.67 -8.65 12.19
N ILE A 277 -20.75 -8.68 11.23
CA ILE A 277 -21.06 -8.62 9.80
C ILE A 277 -21.98 -9.75 9.38
N LEU A 278 -21.73 -10.99 9.82
CA LEU A 278 -22.55 -12.15 9.50
C LEU A 278 -23.98 -12.00 10.06
N ASP A 279 -24.11 -11.45 11.26
CA ASP A 279 -25.39 -11.28 11.93
C ASP A 279 -26.22 -10.15 11.28
N HIS A 280 -25.56 -9.14 10.70
CA HIS A 280 -26.20 -7.93 10.13
C HIS A 280 -26.13 -7.85 8.59
N ARG A 281 -25.72 -8.90 7.91
CA ARG A 281 -25.49 -8.89 6.45
C ARG A 281 -26.70 -8.54 5.60
N ASP A 282 -27.91 -8.72 6.14
CA ASP A 282 -29.17 -8.48 5.43
C ASP A 282 -29.96 -7.32 6.06
N ASP A 283 -29.36 -6.54 6.97
CA ASP A 283 -30.09 -5.54 7.75
C ASP A 283 -30.48 -4.31 6.95
N ALA A 284 -31.64 -3.74 7.32
CA ALA A 284 -32.09 -2.47 6.81
C ALA A 284 -31.62 -1.34 7.71
N TRP A 285 -30.63 -0.62 7.27
CA TRP A 285 -30.03 0.47 8.05
C TRP A 285 -30.97 1.67 8.16
N PRO A 286 -31.21 2.23 9.36
CA PRO A 286 -32.12 3.37 9.54
C PRO A 286 -31.64 4.61 8.75
N GLY A 287 -32.54 5.17 7.95
CA GLY A 287 -32.28 6.38 7.17
C GLY A 287 -31.49 6.17 5.87
N VAL A 288 -31.13 4.94 5.56
CA VAL A 288 -30.43 4.54 4.34
C VAL A 288 -31.45 4.03 3.30
N SER A 289 -31.18 4.27 2.03
CA SER A 289 -32.05 3.81 0.93
C SER A 289 -32.06 2.28 0.85
N GLU A 290 -33.16 1.68 0.42
CA GLU A 290 -33.31 0.22 0.32
C GLU A 290 -32.22 -0.45 -0.52
N GLN A 291 -31.72 0.24 -1.55
CA GLN A 291 -30.62 -0.28 -2.40
C GLN A 291 -29.30 -0.39 -1.68
N ASN A 292 -29.12 0.30 -0.55
CA ASN A 292 -27.92 0.28 0.28
C ASN A 292 -28.21 -0.40 1.64
N HIS A 293 -29.11 -1.35 1.69
CA HIS A 293 -29.29 -2.23 2.84
C HIS A 293 -28.32 -3.42 2.73
N GLY A 294 -27.96 -3.98 3.89
CA GLY A 294 -27.08 -5.16 3.95
C GLY A 294 -25.58 -4.85 3.78
N ILE A 295 -24.82 -5.90 3.63
CA ILE A 295 -23.36 -5.87 3.42
C ILE A 295 -23.04 -6.80 2.26
N ASP A 296 -22.44 -6.28 1.18
CA ASP A 296 -22.19 -7.03 -0.04
C ASP A 296 -20.75 -7.54 -0.13
N ILE A 297 -19.80 -6.75 0.35
CA ILE A 297 -18.37 -7.02 0.24
C ILE A 297 -17.71 -6.78 1.58
N ILE A 298 -16.77 -7.65 1.95
CA ILE A 298 -15.86 -7.47 3.09
C ILE A 298 -14.48 -7.18 2.55
N SER A 299 -13.87 -6.08 3.00
CA SER A 299 -12.49 -5.73 2.69
C SER A 299 -11.62 -5.90 3.93
N LEU A 300 -10.56 -6.71 3.79
CA LEU A 300 -9.60 -7.05 4.83
C LEU A 300 -8.20 -6.70 4.35
N SER A 301 -7.63 -5.62 4.88
CA SER A 301 -6.28 -5.15 4.50
C SER A 301 -5.25 -5.50 5.58
N TRP A 302 -5.40 -6.64 6.22
CA TRP A 302 -4.56 -7.15 7.29
C TRP A 302 -4.44 -8.67 7.21
N GLY A 303 -3.50 -9.21 7.94
CA GLY A 303 -3.30 -10.65 8.05
C GLY A 303 -2.52 -11.00 9.30
N ILE A 304 -2.65 -12.23 9.75
CA ILE A 304 -1.89 -12.78 10.89
C ILE A 304 -0.72 -13.55 10.34
N THR A 305 0.49 -13.23 10.80
CA THR A 305 1.68 -13.97 10.42
C THR A 305 1.68 -15.32 11.14
N SER A 306 1.56 -16.41 10.37
CA SER A 306 1.77 -17.75 10.92
C SER A 306 3.26 -17.99 11.16
N HIS A 307 3.65 -18.26 12.39
CA HIS A 307 5.03 -18.61 12.74
C HIS A 307 5.43 -20.02 12.29
N GLU A 308 4.51 -20.85 11.85
CA GLU A 308 4.74 -22.26 11.51
C GLU A 308 4.83 -22.53 10.01
N GLY A 309 4.90 -21.52 9.18
CA GLY A 309 5.31 -21.63 7.76
C GLY A 309 4.37 -22.41 6.85
N GLY A 310 3.14 -22.65 7.25
CA GLY A 310 2.10 -23.23 6.42
C GLY A 310 0.99 -22.24 6.14
N GLY A 311 0.54 -22.13 4.89
CA GLY A 311 -0.70 -21.47 4.58
C GLY A 311 -1.88 -22.23 5.17
N SER A 312 -2.95 -21.53 5.52
CA SER A 312 -4.20 -22.16 5.91
C SER A 312 -4.80 -22.93 4.73
N ASP A 313 -5.33 -24.12 4.99
CA ASP A 313 -6.15 -24.88 4.04
C ASP A 313 -7.63 -24.48 4.08
N GLY A 314 -7.95 -23.43 4.83
CA GLY A 314 -9.31 -22.97 5.06
C GLY A 314 -10.07 -23.73 6.16
N SER A 315 -9.39 -24.58 6.90
CA SER A 315 -9.98 -25.35 8.01
C SER A 315 -9.79 -24.70 9.38
N ASP A 316 -8.93 -23.71 9.49
CA ASP A 316 -8.69 -22.92 10.68
C ASP A 316 -9.21 -21.47 10.55
N MET A 317 -9.08 -20.68 11.61
CA MET A 317 -9.57 -19.31 11.64
C MET A 317 -8.55 -18.28 11.12
N HIS A 318 -7.42 -18.71 10.58
CA HIS A 318 -6.38 -17.81 10.08
C HIS A 318 -6.51 -17.47 8.59
#